data_12e9add6583ebe18464dd6b1fabbae84
#
_entry.id   12e9add6583ebe18464dd6b1fabbae84
#
_cell.length_a   1.000
_cell.length_b   1.000
_cell.length_c   1.000
_cell.angle_alpha   90.00
_cell.angle_beta   90.00
_cell.angle_gamma   90.00
#
_symmetry.space_group_name_H-M   'P 1'
#
loop_
_entity.id
_entity.type
_entity.pdbx_description
1 polymer ?
#
loop_
_entity_poly.entity_id
_entity_poly.type
_entity_poly.pdbx_seq_one_letter_code
_entity_poly.pdbx_strand_id
1 'polypeptide(L)'
;MPNTQFTEFSKLLQELSSIGFIILDRRMNVIFWNRFMELHSRIKSEEIINRKLTSFFPDLNEAWLNKKIKTTLVLNNQAVTSWEQRPYLLKLPSTQSSIDDVDFMYQNCSYFPVKNSDNATIAVGVAIYDVTEIAVSHKLLENVTEQALDLQEISTHDHLTGLFNRKFFTDQLVQDTSRCRRLDWGMGLAMIDADNFKAINDTYGHHVGDLVLKELAIR
;
A
#
# COMPACT_ATOMS: atom_id res chain seq x y z
N MET A 1 36.23 29.10 -13.52
CA MET A 1 34.84 29.48 -13.31
C MET A 1 33.83 28.30 -13.22
N PRO A 2 34.21 27.06 -12.91
CA PRO A 2 33.22 25.96 -12.71
C PRO A 2 32.65 25.92 -11.27
N ASN A 3 33.24 26.67 -10.33
CA ASN A 3 32.88 26.51 -8.90
C ASN A 3 31.63 27.27 -8.46
N THR A 4 31.24 28.32 -9.15
CA THR A 4 30.13 29.20 -8.76
C THR A 4 28.77 28.54 -9.04
N GLN A 5 28.59 27.90 -10.23
CA GLN A 5 27.36 27.21 -10.60
C GLN A 5 27.10 25.99 -9.73
N PHE A 6 28.13 25.23 -9.36
CA PHE A 6 28.00 24.10 -8.46
C PHE A 6 27.60 24.55 -7.04
N THR A 7 28.11 25.68 -6.59
CA THR A 7 27.77 26.28 -5.30
C THR A 7 26.32 26.77 -5.26
N GLU A 8 25.82 27.38 -6.34
CA GLU A 8 24.43 27.81 -6.45
C GLU A 8 23.45 26.61 -6.51
N PHE A 9 23.80 25.59 -7.31
CA PHE A 9 22.98 24.40 -7.39
C PHE A 9 22.92 23.62 -6.06
N SER A 10 24.04 23.52 -5.35
CA SER A 10 24.07 22.89 -4.03
C SER A 10 23.25 23.67 -2.99
N LYS A 11 23.24 25.00 -3.05
CA LYS A 11 22.36 25.83 -2.20
C LYS A 11 20.89 25.60 -2.54
N LEU A 12 20.53 25.51 -3.82
CA LEU A 12 19.16 25.24 -4.24
C LEU A 12 18.68 23.87 -3.69
N LEU A 13 19.49 22.84 -3.81
CA LEU A 13 19.19 21.52 -3.24
C LEU A 13 19.08 21.56 -1.71
N GLN A 14 19.91 22.36 -1.07
CA GLN A 14 19.88 22.56 0.38
C GLN A 14 18.55 23.16 0.85
N GLU A 15 18.01 24.12 0.10
CA GLU A 15 16.79 24.84 0.45
C GLU A 15 15.49 24.16 0.03
N LEU A 16 15.55 23.07 -0.77
CA LEU A 16 14.35 22.31 -1.11
C LEU A 16 13.66 21.81 0.16
N SER A 17 12.39 22.16 0.32
CA SER A 17 11.57 21.80 1.48
C SER A 17 10.47 20.78 1.19
N SER A 18 10.28 20.41 -0.08
CA SER A 18 9.23 19.45 -0.52
C SER A 18 9.75 18.03 -0.70
N ILE A 19 11.06 17.84 -0.81
CA ILE A 19 11.67 16.53 -1.06
C ILE A 19 12.88 16.38 -0.14
N GLY A 20 12.96 15.24 0.56
CA GLY A 20 14.13 14.90 1.36
C GLY A 20 15.29 14.44 0.48
N PHE A 21 16.45 15.07 0.64
CA PHE A 21 17.68 14.65 -0.02
C PHE A 21 18.76 14.32 1.01
N ILE A 22 19.31 13.10 0.86
CA ILE A 22 20.43 12.60 1.65
C ILE A 22 21.50 12.10 0.69
N ILE A 23 22.76 12.36 0.97
CA ILE A 23 23.87 11.67 0.31
C ILE A 23 24.62 10.88 1.37
N LEU A 24 24.85 9.59 1.09
CA LEU A 24 25.55 8.66 1.96
C LEU A 24 26.82 8.16 1.31
N ASP A 25 27.91 8.10 2.07
CA ASP A 25 29.13 7.40 1.67
C ASP A 25 28.95 5.87 1.70
N ARG A 26 29.99 5.14 1.30
CA ARG A 26 30.01 3.65 1.30
C ARG A 26 29.87 3.03 2.70
N ARG A 27 30.10 3.81 3.77
CA ARG A 27 29.99 3.41 5.18
C ARG A 27 28.71 3.89 5.83
N MET A 28 27.79 4.49 5.02
CA MET A 28 26.53 5.09 5.49
C MET A 28 26.72 6.35 6.36
N ASN A 29 27.88 7.05 6.26
CA ASN A 29 27.99 8.37 6.82
C ASN A 29 27.27 9.38 5.93
N VAL A 30 26.60 10.32 6.55
CA VAL A 30 25.86 11.38 5.87
C VAL A 30 26.82 12.42 5.33
N ILE A 31 26.81 12.64 4.01
CA ILE A 31 27.61 13.70 3.34
C ILE A 31 26.76 14.94 3.10
N PHE A 32 25.45 14.74 2.87
CA PHE A 32 24.53 15.82 2.56
C PHE A 32 23.18 15.57 3.25
N TRP A 33 22.56 16.63 3.74
CA TRP A 33 21.31 16.64 4.49
C TRP A 33 20.61 17.96 4.22
N ASN A 34 19.48 17.95 3.49
CA ASN A 34 18.82 19.18 3.07
C ASN A 34 17.78 19.71 4.08
N ARG A 35 17.22 20.86 3.76
CA ARG A 35 16.24 21.56 4.60
C ARG A 35 15.01 20.72 4.94
N PHE A 36 14.48 19.94 3.98
CA PHE A 36 13.39 19.01 4.24
C PHE A 36 13.73 18.05 5.38
N MET A 37 14.91 17.45 5.31
CA MET A 37 15.36 16.49 6.31
C MET A 37 15.54 17.15 7.68
N GLU A 38 16.05 18.36 7.74
CA GLU A 38 16.16 19.11 9.01
C GLU A 38 14.79 19.38 9.64
N LEU A 39 13.82 19.79 8.83
CA LEU A 39 12.48 20.14 9.29
C LEU A 39 11.73 18.92 9.86
N HIS A 40 11.79 17.80 9.15
CA HIS A 40 10.99 16.62 9.50
C HIS A 40 11.68 15.71 10.52
N SER A 41 13.02 15.66 10.56
CA SER A 41 13.75 14.89 11.57
C SER A 41 14.04 15.67 12.85
N ARG A 42 13.99 17.00 12.78
CA ARG A 42 14.49 17.95 13.81
C ARG A 42 15.98 17.83 14.09
N ILE A 43 16.74 17.20 13.20
CA ILE A 43 18.19 17.05 13.27
C ILE A 43 18.81 18.03 12.29
N LYS A 44 19.71 18.88 12.77
CA LYS A 44 20.44 19.85 11.95
C LYS A 44 21.50 19.15 11.11
N SER A 45 21.75 19.70 9.91
CA SER A 45 22.80 19.19 9.02
C SER A 45 24.20 19.20 9.71
N GLU A 46 24.50 20.21 10.51
CA GLU A 46 25.74 20.33 11.26
C GLU A 46 25.96 19.20 12.27
N GLU A 47 24.86 18.60 12.80
CA GLU A 47 24.91 17.53 13.78
C GLU A 47 25.14 16.17 13.15
N ILE A 48 24.62 15.94 11.93
CA ILE A 48 24.56 14.63 11.31
C ILE A 48 25.63 14.42 10.22
N ILE A 49 26.11 15.47 9.58
CA ILE A 49 27.16 15.37 8.55
C ILE A 49 28.43 14.72 9.11
N ASN A 50 29.04 13.82 8.31
CA ASN A 50 30.18 12.97 8.64
C ASN A 50 29.91 11.94 9.76
N ARG A 51 28.65 11.76 10.14
CA ARG A 51 28.26 10.75 11.13
C ARG A 51 27.39 9.67 10.49
N LYS A 52 27.38 8.49 11.09
CA LYS A 52 26.63 7.34 10.60
C LYS A 52 25.12 7.58 10.75
N LEU A 53 24.34 7.38 9.69
CA LEU A 53 22.89 7.59 9.69
C LEU A 53 22.20 6.78 10.79
N THR A 54 22.62 5.55 11.02
CA THR A 54 22.06 4.64 12.04
C THR A 54 22.27 5.11 13.49
N SER A 55 23.20 6.04 13.72
CA SER A 55 23.39 6.62 15.06
C SER A 55 22.26 7.56 15.46
N PHE A 56 21.53 8.10 14.47
CA PHE A 56 20.39 8.99 14.67
C PHE A 56 19.05 8.29 14.48
N PHE A 57 19.04 7.18 13.74
CA PHE A 57 17.85 6.39 13.46
C PHE A 57 18.10 4.92 13.83
N PRO A 58 18.00 4.57 15.12
CA PRO A 58 18.29 3.20 15.59
C PRO A 58 17.33 2.15 15.06
N ASP A 59 16.09 2.56 14.70
CA ASP A 59 15.08 1.67 14.10
C ASP A 59 15.34 1.36 12.61
N LEU A 60 16.33 2.00 12.00
CA LEU A 60 16.68 1.79 10.62
C LEU A 60 17.30 0.40 10.43
N ASN A 61 16.72 -0.41 9.55
CA ASN A 61 17.30 -1.70 9.20
C ASN A 61 18.60 -1.50 8.40
N GLU A 62 19.73 -1.49 9.12
CA GLU A 62 21.05 -1.25 8.55
C GLU A 62 21.43 -2.26 7.47
N ALA A 63 21.13 -3.54 7.67
CA ALA A 63 21.45 -4.60 6.72
C ALA A 63 20.72 -4.41 5.38
N TRP A 64 19.44 -4.03 5.44
CA TRP A 64 18.65 -3.76 4.26
C TRP A 64 19.14 -2.50 3.51
N LEU A 65 19.38 -1.40 4.22
CA LEU A 65 19.90 -0.18 3.61
C LEU A 65 21.28 -0.40 2.98
N ASN A 66 22.16 -1.10 3.66
CA ASN A 66 23.51 -1.45 3.17
C ASN A 66 23.42 -2.27 1.87
N LYS A 67 22.46 -3.23 1.79
CA LYS A 67 22.23 -3.99 0.55
C LYS A 67 21.79 -3.07 -0.58
N LYS A 68 20.86 -2.14 -0.33
CA LYS A 68 20.40 -1.16 -1.35
C LYS A 68 21.55 -0.26 -1.82
N ILE A 69 22.32 0.31 -0.89
CA ILE A 69 23.48 1.15 -1.19
C ILE A 69 24.52 0.38 -2.03
N LYS A 70 24.91 -0.83 -1.59
CA LYS A 70 25.85 -1.66 -2.32
C LYS A 70 25.36 -1.99 -3.73
N THR A 71 24.09 -2.35 -3.87
CA THR A 71 23.50 -2.64 -5.17
C THR A 71 23.56 -1.42 -6.11
N THR A 72 23.17 -0.25 -5.62
CA THR A 72 23.22 1.01 -6.39
C THR A 72 24.66 1.37 -6.79
N LEU A 73 25.64 1.17 -5.90
CA LEU A 73 27.04 1.43 -6.19
C LEU A 73 27.64 0.46 -7.23
N VAL A 74 27.32 -0.84 -7.13
CA VAL A 74 27.87 -1.88 -8.01
C VAL A 74 27.21 -1.85 -9.37
N LEU A 75 25.88 -1.79 -9.42
CA LEU A 75 25.15 -1.78 -10.68
C LEU A 75 25.17 -0.41 -11.36
N ASN A 76 25.61 0.64 -10.65
CA ASN A 76 25.61 2.02 -11.13
C ASN A 76 24.25 2.44 -11.73
N ASN A 77 23.17 1.96 -11.13
CA ASN A 77 21.79 2.13 -11.58
C ASN A 77 20.92 2.69 -10.45
N GLN A 78 19.84 3.36 -10.84
CA GLN A 78 18.84 3.83 -9.90
C GLN A 78 18.04 2.64 -9.33
N ALA A 79 17.72 2.70 -8.05
CA ALA A 79 16.79 1.80 -7.39
C ALA A 79 15.67 2.61 -6.73
N VAL A 80 14.51 2.00 -6.56
CA VAL A 80 13.37 2.62 -5.89
C VAL A 80 12.83 1.72 -4.78
N THR A 81 12.13 2.31 -3.83
CA THR A 81 11.33 1.60 -2.84
C THR A 81 10.03 2.37 -2.68
N SER A 82 8.90 1.70 -2.88
CA SER A 82 7.59 2.30 -2.66
C SER A 82 7.14 2.10 -1.20
N TRP A 83 6.23 2.94 -0.75
CA TRP A 83 5.62 2.86 0.58
C TRP A 83 4.86 1.53 0.80
N GLU A 84 4.35 0.90 -0.25
CA GLU A 84 3.68 -0.42 -0.20
C GLU A 84 4.66 -1.54 0.18
N GLN A 85 5.91 -1.47 -0.33
CA GLN A 85 6.96 -2.43 0.00
C GLN A 85 7.54 -2.18 1.40
N ARG A 86 7.69 -0.88 1.73
CA ARG A 86 8.21 -0.42 3.01
C ARG A 86 7.61 0.95 3.32
N PRO A 87 6.80 1.08 4.39
CA PRO A 87 6.08 2.32 4.69
C PRO A 87 6.97 3.56 4.73
N TYR A 88 8.17 3.44 5.27
CA TYR A 88 9.15 4.53 5.38
C TYR A 88 10.58 3.99 5.40
N LEU A 89 11.53 4.80 4.93
CA LEU A 89 12.96 4.56 5.15
C LEU A 89 13.36 5.02 6.55
N LEU A 90 12.97 6.22 6.91
CA LEU A 90 13.21 6.84 8.21
C LEU A 90 11.86 7.20 8.85
N LYS A 91 11.73 6.98 10.16
CA LYS A 91 10.56 7.40 10.93
C LYS A 91 10.58 8.93 11.08
N LEU A 92 10.05 9.62 10.10
CA LEU A 92 9.88 11.06 10.13
C LEU A 92 8.42 11.37 10.51
N PRO A 93 8.17 12.24 11.50
CA PRO A 93 6.82 12.61 11.89
C PRO A 93 6.01 13.13 10.71
N SER A 94 4.75 12.73 10.62
CA SER A 94 3.81 13.31 9.67
C SER A 94 3.50 14.74 10.08
N THR A 95 3.55 15.67 9.11
CA THR A 95 3.18 17.10 9.35
C THR A 95 1.72 17.38 8.99
N GLN A 96 1.01 16.40 8.46
CA GLN A 96 -0.39 16.51 8.08
C GLN A 96 -1.27 16.19 9.29
N SER A 97 -1.57 17.22 10.08
CA SER A 97 -2.44 17.15 11.26
C SER A 97 -3.92 16.83 10.96
N SER A 98 -4.30 16.65 9.71
CA SER A 98 -5.67 16.32 9.30
C SER A 98 -5.93 14.80 9.17
N ILE A 99 -4.91 13.97 9.40
CA ILE A 99 -5.03 12.52 9.30
C ILE A 99 -4.68 11.94 10.69
N ASP A 100 -5.70 11.78 11.52
CA ASP A 100 -5.59 11.50 12.97
C ASP A 100 -4.89 10.19 13.36
N ASP A 101 -4.54 9.30 12.40
CA ASP A 101 -3.99 7.96 12.70
C ASP A 101 -2.58 7.70 12.12
N VAL A 102 -1.85 8.71 11.65
CA VAL A 102 -0.54 8.50 11.03
C VAL A 102 0.57 9.22 11.77
N ASP A 103 1.29 8.50 12.64
CA ASP A 103 2.42 9.04 13.39
C ASP A 103 3.60 9.43 12.50
N PHE A 104 3.87 8.64 11.46
CA PHE A 104 5.02 8.81 10.57
C PHE A 104 4.60 8.89 9.11
N MET A 105 5.26 9.77 8.34
CA MET A 105 4.98 9.92 6.92
C MET A 105 5.29 8.63 6.14
N TYR A 106 4.42 8.27 5.20
CA TYR A 106 4.70 7.26 4.18
C TYR A 106 5.69 7.81 3.16
N GLN A 107 6.67 6.99 2.76
CA GLN A 107 7.77 7.47 1.93
C GLN A 107 7.96 6.61 0.69
N ASN A 108 8.07 7.26 -0.47
CA ASN A 108 8.71 6.68 -1.63
C ASN A 108 10.16 7.14 -1.67
N CYS A 109 11.08 6.21 -1.91
CA CYS A 109 12.51 6.52 -1.92
C CYS A 109 13.14 6.12 -3.24
N SER A 110 13.96 7.03 -3.81
CA SER A 110 14.80 6.77 -4.98
C SER A 110 16.26 6.83 -4.57
N TYR A 111 17.01 5.78 -4.93
CA TYR A 111 18.45 5.65 -4.67
C TYR A 111 19.19 5.80 -5.99
N PHE A 112 20.18 6.67 -6.05
CA PHE A 112 20.93 6.93 -7.28
C PHE A 112 22.42 7.10 -6.99
N PRO A 113 23.30 6.65 -7.97
CA PRO A 113 24.74 6.79 -7.81
C PRO A 113 25.16 8.26 -7.95
N VAL A 114 25.95 8.75 -7.01
CA VAL A 114 26.61 10.04 -7.07
C VAL A 114 28.04 9.85 -7.57
N LYS A 115 28.40 10.55 -8.66
CA LYS A 115 29.66 10.40 -9.35
C LYS A 115 30.56 11.63 -9.14
N ASN A 116 31.87 11.40 -9.14
CA ASN A 116 32.86 12.46 -9.20
C ASN A 116 33.14 12.93 -10.66
N SER A 117 34.06 13.87 -10.81
CA SER A 117 34.53 14.38 -12.12
C SER A 117 35.05 13.31 -13.07
N ASP A 118 35.60 12.22 -12.52
CA ASP A 118 36.17 11.10 -13.30
C ASP A 118 35.13 10.03 -13.62
N ASN A 119 33.83 10.35 -13.43
CA ASN A 119 32.68 9.44 -13.64
C ASN A 119 32.68 8.20 -12.71
N ALA A 120 33.50 8.20 -11.67
CA ALA A 120 33.51 7.15 -10.67
C ALA A 120 32.41 7.35 -9.62
N THR A 121 31.66 6.30 -9.31
CA THR A 121 30.61 6.36 -8.27
C THR A 121 31.26 6.39 -6.90
N ILE A 122 31.07 7.49 -6.17
CA ILE A 122 31.68 7.76 -4.86
C ILE A 122 30.70 7.69 -3.68
N ALA A 123 29.41 7.89 -3.93
CA ALA A 123 28.37 7.93 -2.92
C ALA A 123 27.02 7.51 -3.50
N VAL A 124 26.00 7.41 -2.64
CA VAL A 124 24.61 7.18 -3.06
C VAL A 124 23.75 8.35 -2.57
N GLY A 125 23.04 8.95 -3.49
CA GLY A 125 21.98 9.92 -3.19
C GLY A 125 20.68 9.17 -2.91
N VAL A 126 19.92 9.67 -1.96
CA VAL A 126 18.58 9.18 -1.63
C VAL A 126 17.61 10.37 -1.68
N ALA A 127 16.63 10.30 -2.57
CA ALA A 127 15.51 11.22 -2.59
C ALA A 127 14.33 10.57 -1.87
N ILE A 128 13.73 11.29 -0.92
CA ILE A 128 12.62 10.84 -0.09
C ILE A 128 11.41 11.72 -0.41
N TYR A 129 10.35 11.10 -0.87
CA TYR A 129 9.08 11.75 -1.19
C TYR A 129 8.06 11.42 -0.11
N ASP A 130 7.46 12.44 0.49
CA ASP A 130 6.29 12.24 1.33
C ASP A 130 5.09 11.89 0.44
N VAL A 131 4.54 10.72 0.64
CA VAL A 131 3.37 10.20 -0.08
C VAL A 131 2.24 9.83 0.89
N THR A 132 2.24 10.44 2.07
CA THR A 132 1.29 10.13 3.15
C THR A 132 -0.16 10.31 2.70
N GLU A 133 -0.46 11.41 2.03
CA GLU A 133 -1.82 11.68 1.53
C GLU A 133 -2.27 10.62 0.52
N ILE A 134 -1.38 10.24 -0.41
CA ILE A 134 -1.65 9.19 -1.40
C ILE A 134 -1.86 7.84 -0.71
N ALA A 135 -0.99 7.48 0.22
CA ALA A 135 -1.04 6.20 0.94
C ALA A 135 -2.33 6.06 1.77
N VAL A 136 -2.72 7.13 2.47
CA VAL A 136 -3.94 7.14 3.28
C VAL A 136 -5.18 7.07 2.39
N SER A 137 -5.22 7.86 1.31
CA SER A 137 -6.34 7.83 0.35
C SER A 137 -6.50 6.44 -0.29
N HIS A 138 -5.38 5.78 -0.63
CA HIS A 138 -5.39 4.44 -1.19
C HIS A 138 -5.96 3.41 -0.19
N LYS A 139 -5.50 3.44 1.06
CA LYS A 139 -6.00 2.55 2.12
C LYS A 139 -7.48 2.77 2.41
N LEU A 140 -7.93 4.02 2.40
CA LEU A 140 -9.34 4.34 2.59
C LEU A 140 -10.19 3.75 1.45
N LEU A 141 -9.73 3.89 0.22
CA LEU A 141 -10.41 3.33 -0.95
C LEU A 141 -10.48 1.79 -0.89
N GLU A 142 -9.39 1.14 -0.50
CA GLU A 142 -9.36 -0.32 -0.29
C GLU A 142 -10.40 -0.75 0.75
N ASN A 143 -10.44 -0.10 1.91
CA ASN A 143 -11.40 -0.39 2.98
C ASN A 143 -12.86 -0.19 2.52
N VAL A 144 -13.15 0.91 1.81
CA VAL A 144 -14.50 1.18 1.29
C VAL A 144 -14.90 0.14 0.24
N THR A 145 -13.95 -0.27 -0.61
CA THR A 145 -14.21 -1.30 -1.64
C THR A 145 -14.50 -2.66 -0.98
N GLU A 146 -13.72 -3.06 0.02
CA GLU A 146 -13.93 -4.29 0.77
C GLU A 146 -15.30 -4.28 1.47
N GLN A 147 -15.63 -3.21 2.16
CA GLN A 147 -16.96 -3.06 2.80
C GLN A 147 -18.10 -3.10 1.77
N ALA A 148 -17.93 -2.52 0.60
CA ALA A 148 -18.93 -2.56 -0.45
C ALA A 148 -19.15 -3.98 -1.00
N LEU A 149 -18.07 -4.77 -1.13
CA LEU A 149 -18.15 -6.17 -1.53
C LEU A 149 -18.87 -7.02 -0.48
N ASP A 150 -18.54 -6.85 0.80
CA ASP A 150 -19.19 -7.54 1.91
C ASP A 150 -20.70 -7.23 1.97
N LEU A 151 -21.06 -5.94 1.82
CA LEU A 151 -22.47 -5.54 1.76
C LEU A 151 -23.19 -6.12 0.54
N GLN A 152 -22.52 -6.20 -0.60
CA GLN A 152 -23.08 -6.82 -1.80
C GLN A 152 -23.30 -8.33 -1.59
N GLU A 153 -22.37 -9.04 -0.97
CA GLU A 153 -22.49 -10.46 -0.67
C GLU A 153 -23.68 -10.71 0.26
N ILE A 154 -23.78 -9.98 1.37
CA ILE A 154 -24.91 -10.08 2.31
C ILE A 154 -26.25 -9.75 1.61
N SER A 155 -26.25 -8.79 0.70
CA SER A 155 -27.48 -8.37 -0.02
C SER A 155 -27.91 -9.35 -1.10
N THR A 156 -27.02 -10.18 -1.62
CA THR A 156 -27.28 -11.05 -2.78
C THR A 156 -27.32 -12.54 -2.43
N HIS A 157 -26.69 -12.97 -1.33
CA HIS A 157 -26.59 -14.38 -0.95
C HIS A 157 -27.35 -14.71 0.35
N ASP A 158 -27.72 -15.94 0.50
CA ASP A 158 -28.24 -16.52 1.73
C ASP A 158 -27.07 -16.93 2.62
N HIS A 159 -27.05 -16.44 3.85
CA HIS A 159 -25.93 -16.60 4.79
C HIS A 159 -25.69 -18.06 5.23
N LEU A 160 -26.71 -18.91 5.16
CA LEU A 160 -26.59 -20.31 5.57
C LEU A 160 -25.99 -21.17 4.47
N THR A 161 -26.51 -21.01 3.25
CA THR A 161 -26.24 -21.91 2.12
C THR A 161 -25.19 -21.35 1.14
N GLY A 162 -24.96 -20.03 1.16
CA GLY A 162 -24.11 -19.34 0.19
C GLY A 162 -24.71 -19.23 -1.21
N LEU A 163 -25.93 -19.71 -1.43
CA LEU A 163 -26.64 -19.52 -2.68
C LEU A 163 -27.22 -18.12 -2.80
N PHE A 164 -27.59 -17.69 -4.00
CA PHE A 164 -28.30 -16.44 -4.17
C PHE A 164 -29.59 -16.42 -3.34
N ASN A 165 -29.82 -15.33 -2.63
CA ASN A 165 -31.03 -15.18 -1.84
C ASN A 165 -32.27 -14.94 -2.73
N ARG A 166 -33.44 -15.07 -2.14
CA ARG A 166 -34.72 -14.92 -2.85
C ARG A 166 -34.86 -13.58 -3.57
N LYS A 167 -34.37 -12.51 -2.95
CA LYS A 167 -34.47 -11.17 -3.53
C LYS A 167 -33.65 -11.07 -4.82
N PHE A 168 -32.36 -11.44 -4.75
CA PHE A 168 -31.48 -11.40 -5.92
C PHE A 168 -32.02 -12.31 -7.06
N PHE A 169 -32.44 -13.52 -6.71
CA PHE A 169 -33.04 -14.46 -7.68
C PHE A 169 -34.24 -13.85 -8.38
N THR A 170 -35.16 -13.21 -7.63
CA THR A 170 -36.37 -12.60 -8.21
C THR A 170 -36.00 -11.43 -9.17
N ASP A 171 -35.07 -10.59 -8.76
CA ASP A 171 -34.61 -9.44 -9.57
C ASP A 171 -33.92 -9.94 -10.85
N GLN A 172 -33.09 -10.98 -10.75
CA GLN A 172 -32.41 -11.60 -11.89
C GLN A 172 -33.40 -12.26 -12.85
N LEU A 173 -34.41 -12.97 -12.32
CA LEU A 173 -35.44 -13.62 -13.11
C LEU A 173 -36.23 -12.62 -13.98
N VAL A 174 -36.54 -11.43 -13.45
CA VAL A 174 -37.21 -10.35 -14.20
C VAL A 174 -36.32 -9.85 -15.35
N GLN A 175 -35.04 -9.68 -15.09
CA GLN A 175 -34.07 -9.24 -16.11
C GLN A 175 -33.90 -10.29 -17.20
N ASP A 176 -33.69 -11.56 -16.82
CA ASP A 176 -33.47 -12.65 -17.77
C ASP A 176 -34.72 -12.93 -18.60
N THR A 177 -35.93 -12.87 -18.02
CA THR A 177 -37.18 -12.97 -18.74
C THR A 177 -37.30 -11.87 -19.80
N SER A 178 -36.96 -10.63 -19.47
CA SER A 178 -36.98 -9.51 -20.39
C SER A 178 -35.95 -9.67 -21.51
N ARG A 179 -34.78 -10.22 -21.19
CA ARG A 179 -33.71 -10.50 -22.15
C ARG A 179 -34.10 -11.62 -23.10
N CYS A 180 -34.67 -12.72 -22.60
CA CYS A 180 -35.15 -13.85 -23.41
C CYS A 180 -36.25 -13.42 -24.38
N ARG A 181 -37.22 -12.59 -23.95
CA ARG A 181 -38.24 -12.02 -24.82
C ARG A 181 -37.65 -11.20 -25.96
N ARG A 182 -36.65 -10.36 -25.68
CA ARG A 182 -36.04 -9.51 -26.69
C ARG A 182 -35.24 -10.32 -27.74
N LEU A 183 -34.63 -11.45 -27.31
CA LEU A 183 -33.77 -12.28 -28.16
C LEU A 183 -34.48 -13.47 -28.74
N ASP A 184 -35.81 -13.63 -28.48
CA ASP A 184 -36.61 -14.79 -28.86
C ASP A 184 -36.01 -16.13 -28.37
N TRP A 185 -35.51 -16.12 -27.13
CA TRP A 185 -34.94 -17.30 -26.48
C TRP A 185 -35.93 -17.93 -25.52
N GLY A 186 -35.92 -19.29 -25.47
CA GLY A 186 -36.61 -20.02 -24.43
C GLY A 186 -35.87 -19.96 -23.09
N MET A 187 -36.63 -19.95 -22.00
CA MET A 187 -36.10 -20.04 -20.64
C MET A 187 -36.84 -21.11 -19.86
N GLY A 188 -36.12 -21.92 -19.08
CA GLY A 188 -36.70 -22.90 -18.17
C GLY A 188 -36.46 -22.51 -16.72
N LEU A 189 -37.39 -22.75 -15.83
CA LEU A 189 -37.31 -22.60 -14.40
C LEU A 189 -37.58 -23.91 -13.71
N ALA A 190 -36.69 -24.34 -12.81
CA ALA A 190 -36.91 -25.48 -11.94
C ALA A 190 -37.06 -25.01 -10.49
N MET A 191 -38.03 -25.53 -9.78
CA MET A 191 -38.20 -25.31 -8.35
C MET A 191 -37.99 -26.65 -7.64
N ILE A 192 -37.13 -26.68 -6.66
CA ILE A 192 -36.74 -27.83 -5.88
C ILE A 192 -37.13 -27.60 -4.42
N ASP A 193 -37.72 -28.63 -3.80
CA ASP A 193 -38.07 -28.60 -2.37
C ASP A 193 -37.52 -29.86 -1.68
N ALA A 194 -37.16 -29.73 -0.42
CA ALA A 194 -36.63 -30.83 0.38
C ALA A 194 -37.76 -31.57 1.10
N ASP A 195 -38.06 -32.79 0.66
CA ASP A 195 -39.07 -33.64 1.26
C ASP A 195 -38.79 -33.92 2.75
N ASN A 196 -39.83 -33.80 3.56
CA ASN A 196 -39.78 -34.09 5.01
C ASN A 196 -38.75 -33.29 5.80
N PHE A 197 -38.31 -32.11 5.32
CA PHE A 197 -37.31 -31.28 6.02
C PHE A 197 -37.72 -30.93 7.46
N LYS A 198 -39.02 -30.70 7.69
CA LYS A 198 -39.52 -30.46 9.05
C LYS A 198 -39.27 -31.66 9.97
N ALA A 199 -39.47 -32.88 9.49
CA ALA A 199 -39.25 -34.10 10.29
C ALA A 199 -37.76 -34.27 10.65
N ILE A 200 -36.85 -33.84 9.78
CA ILE A 200 -35.42 -33.82 10.06
C ILE A 200 -35.14 -32.85 11.21
N ASN A 201 -35.69 -31.64 11.16
CA ASN A 201 -35.53 -30.65 12.24
C ASN A 201 -36.13 -31.13 13.58
N ASP A 202 -37.31 -31.70 13.52
CA ASP A 202 -38.03 -32.19 14.72
C ASP A 202 -37.30 -33.38 15.38
N THR A 203 -36.62 -34.21 14.59
CA THR A 203 -35.94 -35.43 15.07
C THR A 203 -34.51 -35.17 15.50
N TYR A 204 -33.75 -34.35 14.74
CA TYR A 204 -32.30 -34.18 14.90
C TYR A 204 -31.87 -32.78 15.27
N GLY A 205 -32.84 -31.88 15.37
CA GLY A 205 -32.59 -30.45 15.72
C GLY A 205 -32.23 -29.61 14.51
N HIS A 206 -32.39 -28.28 14.66
CA HIS A 206 -32.17 -27.30 13.60
C HIS A 206 -30.73 -27.30 13.07
N HIS A 207 -29.75 -27.61 13.92
CA HIS A 207 -28.35 -27.67 13.49
C HIS A 207 -28.10 -28.74 12.41
N VAL A 208 -28.76 -29.88 12.53
CA VAL A 208 -28.70 -30.95 11.51
C VAL A 208 -29.45 -30.53 10.25
N GLY A 209 -30.58 -29.85 10.39
CA GLY A 209 -31.32 -29.28 9.28
C GLY A 209 -30.47 -28.28 8.48
N ASP A 210 -29.73 -27.40 9.17
CA ASP A 210 -28.82 -26.46 8.54
C ASP A 210 -27.71 -27.16 7.75
N LEU A 211 -27.16 -28.27 8.27
CA LEU A 211 -26.16 -29.07 7.56
C LEU A 211 -26.76 -29.71 6.29
N VAL A 212 -28.00 -30.19 6.36
CA VAL A 212 -28.71 -30.75 5.18
C VAL A 212 -28.90 -29.68 4.11
N LEU A 213 -29.30 -28.44 4.48
CA LEU A 213 -29.46 -27.36 3.52
C LEU A 213 -28.11 -26.96 2.88
N LYS A 214 -27.05 -26.92 3.67
CA LYS A 214 -25.68 -26.65 3.15
C LYS A 214 -25.23 -27.72 2.15
N GLU A 215 -25.49 -29.01 2.44
CA GLU A 215 -25.12 -30.11 1.55
C GLU A 215 -25.94 -30.07 0.25
N LEU A 216 -27.23 -29.71 0.32
CA LEU A 216 -28.08 -29.55 -0.87
C LEU A 216 -27.61 -28.40 -1.76
N ALA A 217 -27.08 -27.34 -1.15
CA ALA A 217 -26.58 -26.18 -1.88
C ALA A 217 -25.28 -26.42 -2.68
N ILE A 218 -24.50 -27.44 -2.29
CA ILE A 218 -23.22 -27.79 -2.94
C ILE A 218 -23.45 -28.73 -4.16
N ARG A 219 -24.57 -29.42 -4.24
CA ARG A 219 -24.91 -30.39 -5.30
C ARG A 219 -25.61 -29.73 -6.47
#